data_05ef0a06f060dbdea5cb67347bef9549
#
_entry.id   05ef0a06f060dbdea5cb67347bef9549
#
_cell.length_a   1.000
_cell.length_b   1.000
_cell.length_c   1.000
_cell.angle_alpha   90.00
_cell.angle_beta   90.00
_cell.angle_gamma   90.00
#
_symmetry.space_group_name_H-M   'P 1'
#
loop_
_entity.id
_entity.type
_entity.pdbx_description
1 polymer ?
#
loop_
_entity_poly.entity_id
_entity_poly.type
_entity_poly.pdbx_seq_one_letter_code
_entity_poly.pdbx_strand_id
1 'polypeptide(L)'
;MQQLMEMDLSAVADIRKERVNWRFKGLPSSTFGSTIGEIADRRLDLFADEFVGPLVVLDAGALTHNLTTMSKWCDNHGVKLAPHGKTTMAPQLFQRQVEHGVWGITAANASQLRVYRAFGVSRILLANQLLDPAALRWLVTELDHDPRFGFSCWADSEAGVALMTETLQELQPARPIDVLVELGAPGGRTGARDLETALAVARAVDQSPVLRLAGVSGYEGALAHDASESSQSIVDRYLTDLRSLVLRMADAGMLDELDEVVVTAGGSAYFDQVAATLAQPWPVPVTPVLRSGAYITHDDGFYRGISPFSRIEGVEPFRSALRAWAQVTSRPQRDLALLTIGKRDASFDEGLPEPQLVRRRDGAIAPLSQAKVTALNDQHAFLQLGAEATVRVGDWVGLGLSHPCTVFDKWQLIPVVEGTTVVDLIRTYF
;
A
#
# COMPACT_ATOMS: atom_id res chain seq x y z
N MET A 1 8.81 25.35 -10.31
CA MET A 1 8.25 24.95 -8.98
C MET A 1 7.50 23.64 -9.17
N GLN A 2 7.96 22.56 -8.58
CA GLN A 2 7.26 21.27 -8.67
C GLN A 2 5.85 21.44 -8.04
N GLN A 3 4.81 21.10 -8.78
CA GLN A 3 3.44 21.19 -8.29
C GLN A 3 3.25 20.21 -7.14
N LEU A 4 2.84 20.71 -5.97
CA LEU A 4 2.52 19.84 -4.83
C LEU A 4 1.35 18.93 -5.20
N MET A 5 1.40 17.70 -4.71
CA MET A 5 0.30 16.75 -4.86
C MET A 5 -0.90 17.24 -4.05
N GLU A 6 -2.08 17.23 -4.65
CA GLU A 6 -3.34 17.72 -4.07
C GLU A 6 -4.39 16.60 -4.03
N MET A 7 -5.37 16.77 -3.15
CA MET A 7 -6.60 15.97 -3.07
C MET A 7 -7.80 16.89 -2.82
N ASP A 8 -8.99 16.41 -3.15
CA ASP A 8 -10.24 17.07 -2.75
C ASP A 8 -10.55 16.76 -1.27
N LEU A 9 -10.12 17.66 -0.39
CA LEU A 9 -10.32 17.53 1.05
C LEU A 9 -11.82 17.59 1.42
N SER A 10 -12.68 18.22 0.61
CA SER A 10 -14.11 18.24 0.86
C SER A 10 -14.74 16.88 0.58
N ALA A 11 -14.34 16.19 -0.49
CA ALA A 11 -14.77 14.83 -0.78
C ALA A 11 -14.33 13.83 0.30
N VAL A 12 -13.11 13.99 0.84
CA VAL A 12 -12.65 13.17 1.96
C VAL A 12 -13.43 13.49 3.24
N ALA A 13 -13.68 14.75 3.54
CA ALA A 13 -14.49 15.16 4.70
C ALA A 13 -15.95 14.64 4.60
N ASP A 14 -16.49 14.53 3.41
CA ASP A 14 -17.85 14.02 3.17
C ASP A 14 -18.01 12.54 3.52
N ILE A 15 -16.90 11.76 3.58
CA ILE A 15 -16.93 10.38 4.12
C ILE A 15 -17.52 10.37 5.55
N ARG A 16 -17.23 11.38 6.38
CA ARG A 16 -17.76 11.50 7.73
C ARG A 16 -19.30 11.62 7.78
N LYS A 17 -19.95 11.96 6.65
CA LYS A 17 -21.42 12.07 6.52
C LYS A 17 -22.10 10.73 6.16
N GLU A 18 -21.33 9.69 5.75
CA GLU A 18 -21.89 8.37 5.43
C GLU A 18 -22.54 7.76 6.66
N ARG A 19 -23.81 7.28 6.50
CA ARG A 19 -24.56 6.66 7.59
C ARG A 19 -24.21 5.20 7.73
N VAL A 20 -23.95 4.81 8.98
CA VAL A 20 -23.60 3.44 9.36
C VAL A 20 -24.85 2.60 9.56
N ASN A 21 -24.77 1.32 9.22
CA ASN A 21 -25.82 0.33 9.40
C ASN A 21 -25.24 -1.08 9.59
N TRP A 22 -26.08 -2.08 9.62
CA TRP A 22 -25.73 -3.49 9.82
C TRP A 22 -24.75 -4.08 8.78
N ARG A 23 -24.49 -3.43 7.65
CA ARG A 23 -23.50 -3.88 6.64
C ARG A 23 -22.04 -3.70 7.09
N PHE A 24 -21.81 -2.79 8.04
CA PHE A 24 -20.47 -2.55 8.59
C PHE A 24 -20.25 -3.48 9.78
N LYS A 25 -19.46 -4.53 9.58
CA LYS A 25 -19.18 -5.52 10.62
C LYS A 25 -18.39 -4.92 11.78
N GLY A 26 -18.61 -5.46 12.98
CA GLY A 26 -17.90 -5.08 14.19
C GLY A 26 -18.51 -3.93 14.98
N LEU A 27 -19.29 -3.05 14.37
CA LEU A 27 -19.84 -1.88 15.04
C LEU A 27 -21.02 -2.19 15.96
N PRO A 28 -21.19 -1.43 17.07
CA PRO A 28 -22.35 -1.55 17.95
C PRO A 28 -23.66 -1.23 17.23
N SER A 29 -24.72 -1.99 17.51
CA SER A 29 -26.05 -1.72 16.94
C SER A 29 -26.61 -0.34 17.33
N SER A 30 -26.21 0.19 18.48
CA SER A 30 -26.52 1.55 18.95
C SER A 30 -25.96 2.67 18.06
N THR A 31 -25.05 2.35 17.13
CA THR A 31 -24.48 3.30 16.15
C THR A 31 -25.26 3.33 14.84
N PHE A 32 -26.16 2.38 14.59
CA PHE A 32 -26.88 2.31 13.31
C PHE A 32 -27.78 3.53 13.11
N GLY A 33 -27.68 4.14 11.93
CA GLY A 33 -28.33 5.40 11.59
C GLY A 33 -27.48 6.65 11.88
N SER A 34 -26.48 6.56 12.76
CA SER A 34 -25.50 7.64 12.96
C SER A 34 -24.54 7.73 11.77
N THR A 35 -23.94 8.90 11.60
CA THR A 35 -22.86 9.08 10.62
C THR A 35 -21.52 8.62 11.18
N ILE A 36 -20.54 8.36 10.28
CA ILE A 36 -19.16 8.02 10.66
C ILE A 36 -18.60 9.09 11.60
N GLY A 37 -18.84 10.38 11.29
CA GLY A 37 -18.39 11.49 12.13
C GLY A 37 -19.00 11.48 13.53
N GLU A 38 -20.32 11.31 13.63
CA GLU A 38 -21.02 11.23 14.94
C GLU A 38 -20.50 10.07 15.80
N ILE A 39 -20.15 8.93 15.18
CA ILE A 39 -19.60 7.78 15.91
C ILE A 39 -18.18 8.08 16.41
N ALA A 40 -17.33 8.65 15.57
CA ALA A 40 -15.96 9.06 15.95
C ALA A 40 -15.98 10.05 17.12
N ASP A 41 -16.87 11.03 17.07
CA ASP A 41 -16.99 12.08 18.11
C ASP A 41 -17.50 11.54 19.45
N ARG A 42 -18.19 10.39 19.47
CA ARG A 42 -18.63 9.70 20.71
C ARG A 42 -17.48 9.06 21.49
N ARG A 43 -16.33 8.83 20.88
CA ARG A 43 -15.14 8.24 21.50
C ARG A 43 -15.45 6.93 22.24
N LEU A 44 -16.12 6.02 21.58
CA LEU A 44 -16.55 4.75 22.13
C LEU A 44 -15.36 3.86 22.53
N ASP A 45 -15.53 3.07 23.59
CA ASP A 45 -14.54 2.06 23.99
C ASP A 45 -14.86 0.71 23.31
N LEU A 46 -13.84 0.07 22.71
CA LEU A 46 -13.99 -1.19 21.98
C LEU A 46 -14.64 -2.33 22.77
N PHE A 47 -14.52 -2.31 24.10
CA PHE A 47 -14.92 -3.42 24.95
C PHE A 47 -16.06 -3.06 25.93
N ALA A 48 -16.34 -1.77 26.11
CA ALA A 48 -17.42 -1.30 26.97
C ALA A 48 -18.67 -0.91 26.19
N ASP A 49 -18.54 -0.51 24.90
CA ASP A 49 -19.62 0.04 24.10
C ASP A 49 -20.16 -0.91 23.02
N GLU A 50 -20.25 -2.20 23.35
CA GLU A 50 -20.95 -3.24 22.57
C GLU A 50 -20.44 -3.49 21.15
N PHE A 51 -19.13 -3.27 20.87
CA PHE A 51 -18.54 -3.73 19.63
C PHE A 51 -18.60 -5.24 19.52
N VAL A 52 -18.90 -5.75 18.31
CA VAL A 52 -19.09 -7.18 18.04
C VAL A 52 -17.83 -7.75 17.38
N GLY A 53 -17.18 -8.72 18.05
CA GLY A 53 -16.01 -9.40 17.48
C GLY A 53 -16.35 -10.39 16.36
N PRO A 54 -15.35 -10.70 15.48
CA PRO A 54 -13.99 -10.18 15.53
C PRO A 54 -13.91 -8.71 15.18
N LEU A 55 -12.82 -8.04 15.59
CA LEU A 55 -12.54 -6.63 15.26
C LEU A 55 -11.17 -6.53 14.61
N VAL A 56 -11.02 -5.59 13.68
CA VAL A 56 -9.74 -5.08 13.24
C VAL A 56 -9.71 -3.59 13.54
N VAL A 57 -8.60 -3.11 14.09
CA VAL A 57 -8.41 -1.72 14.49
C VAL A 57 -7.07 -1.20 14.02
N LEU A 58 -6.95 0.13 13.91
CA LEU A 58 -5.72 0.83 13.61
C LEU A 58 -5.27 1.66 14.83
N ASP A 59 -4.01 1.54 15.23
CA ASP A 59 -3.43 2.37 16.28
C ASP A 59 -3.05 3.75 15.74
N ALA A 60 -3.62 4.80 16.32
CA ALA A 60 -3.41 6.20 15.89
C ALA A 60 -1.96 6.65 16.03
N GLY A 61 -1.31 6.26 17.13
CA GLY A 61 0.08 6.63 17.40
C GLY A 61 1.05 5.96 16.45
N ALA A 62 0.84 4.67 16.15
CA ALA A 62 1.66 3.93 15.20
C ALA A 62 1.50 4.46 13.76
N LEU A 63 0.28 4.81 13.33
CA LEU A 63 0.05 5.45 12.03
C LEU A 63 0.85 6.76 11.89
N THR A 64 0.74 7.65 12.88
CA THR A 64 1.45 8.94 12.88
C THR A 64 2.97 8.76 12.91
N HIS A 65 3.46 7.81 13.71
CA HIS A 65 4.88 7.46 13.76
C HIS A 65 5.39 7.00 12.39
N ASN A 66 4.71 6.07 11.75
CA ASN A 66 5.12 5.50 10.47
C ASN A 66 5.13 6.55 9.35
N LEU A 67 4.10 7.39 9.27
CA LEU A 67 4.01 8.50 8.33
C LEU A 67 5.19 9.46 8.48
N THR A 68 5.45 9.90 9.71
CA THR A 68 6.53 10.83 10.03
C THR A 68 7.91 10.22 9.76
N THR A 69 8.11 8.96 10.14
CA THR A 69 9.39 8.26 9.95
C THR A 69 9.73 8.10 8.47
N MET A 70 8.76 7.66 7.64
CA MET A 70 8.97 7.49 6.21
C MET A 70 9.21 8.82 5.48
N SER A 71 8.42 9.86 5.81
CA SER A 71 8.60 11.20 5.22
C SER A 71 10.00 11.74 5.47
N LYS A 72 10.42 11.78 6.74
CA LYS A 72 11.77 12.23 7.11
C LYS A 72 12.88 11.41 6.44
N TRP A 73 12.69 10.10 6.35
CA TRP A 73 13.67 9.24 5.72
C TRP A 73 13.80 9.53 4.23
N CYS A 74 12.70 9.70 3.51
CA CYS A 74 12.71 10.07 2.09
C CYS A 74 13.40 11.42 1.86
N ASP A 75 13.10 12.43 2.67
CA ASP A 75 13.74 13.76 2.58
C ASP A 75 15.25 13.67 2.80
N ASN A 76 15.69 12.91 3.81
CA ASN A 76 17.11 12.72 4.12
C ASN A 76 17.89 11.98 3.02
N HIS A 77 17.20 11.17 2.21
CA HIS A 77 17.82 10.38 1.13
C HIS A 77 17.58 10.98 -0.27
N GLY A 78 16.94 12.14 -0.37
CA GLY A 78 16.70 12.82 -1.64
C GLY A 78 15.78 12.07 -2.59
N VAL A 79 14.89 11.23 -2.09
CA VAL A 79 13.91 10.47 -2.86
C VAL A 79 12.49 10.93 -2.59
N LYS A 80 11.61 10.81 -3.58
CA LYS A 80 10.19 11.07 -3.45
C LYS A 80 9.43 9.80 -3.13
N LEU A 81 8.22 9.95 -2.58
CA LEU A 81 7.34 8.84 -2.27
C LEU A 81 6.01 8.96 -3.01
N ALA A 82 5.62 7.92 -3.74
CA ALA A 82 4.29 7.73 -4.31
C ALA A 82 3.72 6.39 -3.80
N PRO A 83 3.22 6.33 -2.55
CA PRO A 83 2.87 5.09 -1.92
C PRO A 83 1.76 4.35 -2.67
N HIS A 84 1.81 3.00 -2.65
CA HIS A 84 0.73 2.18 -3.20
C HIS A 84 -0.56 2.35 -2.39
N GLY A 85 -1.53 3.04 -2.97
CA GLY A 85 -2.86 3.20 -2.39
C GLY A 85 -3.67 1.90 -2.34
N LYS A 86 -3.31 0.90 -3.17
CA LYS A 86 -3.95 -0.44 -3.17
C LYS A 86 -3.90 -1.13 -1.80
N THR A 87 -2.94 -0.77 -0.94
CA THR A 87 -2.80 -1.38 0.38
C THR A 87 -4.01 -1.11 1.25
N THR A 88 -4.51 0.12 1.25
CA THR A 88 -5.57 0.55 2.16
C THR A 88 -6.87 0.87 1.45
N MET A 89 -6.81 1.32 0.19
CA MET A 89 -7.95 1.86 -0.56
C MET A 89 -8.79 2.84 0.27
N ALA A 90 -8.14 3.64 1.10
CA ALA A 90 -8.75 4.51 2.10
C ALA A 90 -8.35 5.98 1.89
N PRO A 91 -9.23 6.82 1.34
CA PRO A 91 -8.93 8.23 1.04
C PRO A 91 -8.51 9.06 2.25
N GLN A 92 -9.01 8.76 3.44
CA GLN A 92 -8.59 9.41 4.68
C GLN A 92 -7.11 9.11 5.02
N LEU A 93 -6.63 7.90 4.69
CA LEU A 93 -5.20 7.56 4.84
C LEU A 93 -4.36 8.18 3.72
N PHE A 94 -4.88 8.30 2.50
CA PHE A 94 -4.22 9.06 1.43
C PHE A 94 -4.04 10.52 1.81
N GLN A 95 -5.07 11.17 2.40
CA GLN A 95 -4.98 12.52 2.91
C GLN A 95 -3.82 12.66 3.91
N ARG A 96 -3.72 11.76 4.89
CA ARG A 96 -2.60 11.78 5.86
C ARG A 96 -1.24 11.63 5.18
N GLN A 97 -1.14 10.85 4.10
CA GLN A 97 0.09 10.73 3.30
C GLN A 97 0.40 12.02 2.55
N VAL A 98 -0.61 12.69 1.98
CA VAL A 98 -0.46 14.01 1.32
C VAL A 98 0.03 15.08 2.30
N GLU A 99 -0.53 15.10 3.50
CA GLU A 99 -0.10 16.00 4.59
C GLU A 99 1.36 15.77 5.01
N HIS A 100 1.90 14.58 4.73
CA HIS A 100 3.32 14.23 4.94
C HIS A 100 4.18 14.36 3.67
N GLY A 101 3.70 15.05 2.66
CA GLY A 101 4.50 15.48 1.51
C GLY A 101 4.76 14.42 0.44
N VAL A 102 3.88 13.42 0.26
CA VAL A 102 4.04 12.45 -0.83
C VAL A 102 3.95 13.14 -2.20
N TRP A 103 4.72 12.64 -3.15
CA TRP A 103 4.81 13.18 -4.51
C TRP A 103 3.61 12.78 -5.39
N GLY A 104 3.00 11.64 -5.12
CA GLY A 104 1.85 11.09 -5.84
C GLY A 104 1.26 9.89 -5.09
N ILE A 105 0.25 9.23 -5.65
CA ILE A 105 -0.28 7.95 -5.17
C ILE A 105 -0.16 6.91 -6.28
N THR A 106 0.24 5.68 -5.93
CA THR A 106 0.37 4.59 -6.90
C THR A 106 -0.87 3.72 -6.91
N ALA A 107 -1.43 3.50 -8.11
CA ALA A 107 -2.50 2.55 -8.38
C ALA A 107 -1.96 1.26 -9.01
N ALA A 108 -2.69 0.15 -8.91
CA ALA A 108 -2.35 -1.11 -9.55
C ALA A 108 -3.24 -1.45 -10.76
N ASN A 109 -4.41 -0.83 -10.87
CA ASN A 109 -5.36 -1.03 -11.97
C ASN A 109 -6.29 0.19 -12.15
N ALA A 110 -7.06 0.19 -13.25
CA ALA A 110 -7.97 1.28 -13.59
C ALA A 110 -9.11 1.47 -12.57
N SER A 111 -9.57 0.43 -11.89
CA SER A 111 -10.62 0.56 -10.87
C SER A 111 -10.13 1.37 -9.68
N GLN A 112 -8.91 1.12 -9.21
CA GLN A 112 -8.28 1.90 -8.14
C GLN A 112 -8.03 3.35 -8.57
N LEU A 113 -7.57 3.55 -9.83
CA LEU A 113 -7.39 4.89 -10.40
C LEU A 113 -8.67 5.72 -10.33
N ARG A 114 -9.83 5.13 -10.66
CA ARG A 114 -11.14 5.80 -10.56
C ARG A 114 -11.48 6.23 -9.14
N VAL A 115 -11.22 5.36 -8.16
CA VAL A 115 -11.41 5.70 -6.74
C VAL A 115 -10.54 6.91 -6.36
N TYR A 116 -9.25 6.90 -6.73
CA TYR A 116 -8.35 8.00 -6.37
C TYR A 116 -8.80 9.32 -7.01
N ARG A 117 -9.22 9.29 -8.28
CA ARG A 117 -9.76 10.49 -8.96
C ARG A 117 -11.06 10.98 -8.36
N ALA A 118 -11.95 10.09 -7.88
CA ALA A 118 -13.16 10.50 -7.18
C ALA A 118 -12.89 11.32 -5.90
N PHE A 119 -11.68 11.20 -5.33
CA PHE A 119 -11.21 12.00 -4.20
C PHE A 119 -10.16 13.05 -4.62
N GLY A 120 -10.13 13.42 -5.90
CA GLY A 120 -9.33 14.52 -6.42
C GLY A 120 -7.82 14.33 -6.36
N VAL A 121 -7.31 13.08 -6.28
CA VAL A 121 -5.86 12.84 -6.32
C VAL A 121 -5.28 13.38 -7.62
N SER A 122 -4.40 14.38 -7.52
CA SER A 122 -3.90 15.16 -8.65
C SER A 122 -2.71 14.54 -9.37
N ARG A 123 -2.02 13.53 -8.77
CA ARG A 123 -0.89 12.82 -9.39
C ARG A 123 -0.93 11.34 -9.07
N ILE A 124 -1.03 10.51 -10.12
CA ILE A 124 -1.15 9.05 -9.99
C ILE A 124 -0.15 8.34 -10.89
N LEU A 125 0.63 7.42 -10.29
CA LEU A 125 1.37 6.39 -11.02
C LEU A 125 0.51 5.14 -11.12
N LEU A 126 0.17 4.69 -12.33
CA LEU A 126 -0.39 3.37 -12.52
C LEU A 126 0.75 2.36 -12.70
N ALA A 127 1.07 1.62 -11.64
CA ALA A 127 2.15 0.63 -11.65
C ALA A 127 1.73 -0.65 -12.38
N ASN A 128 1.33 -0.49 -13.63
CA ASN A 128 0.90 -1.55 -14.55
C ASN A 128 0.77 -1.01 -15.98
N GLN A 129 0.66 -1.92 -16.95
CA GLN A 129 0.27 -1.60 -18.32
C GLN A 129 -1.22 -1.25 -18.38
N LEU A 130 -1.60 -0.28 -19.21
CA LEU A 130 -2.98 0.16 -19.40
C LEU A 130 -3.39 -0.04 -20.86
N LEU A 131 -3.97 -1.20 -21.18
CA LEU A 131 -4.32 -1.60 -22.54
C LEU A 131 -5.84 -1.68 -22.78
N ASP A 132 -6.65 -1.67 -21.72
CA ASP A 132 -8.11 -1.75 -21.80
C ASP A 132 -8.68 -0.47 -22.47
N PRO A 133 -9.38 -0.57 -23.63
CA PRO A 133 -9.88 0.60 -24.34
C PRO A 133 -10.91 1.41 -23.55
N ALA A 134 -11.70 0.77 -22.68
CA ALA A 134 -12.67 1.48 -21.84
C ALA A 134 -11.98 2.27 -20.73
N ALA A 135 -10.90 1.74 -20.16
CA ALA A 135 -10.07 2.43 -19.19
C ALA A 135 -9.31 3.60 -19.83
N LEU A 136 -8.74 3.43 -21.03
CA LEU A 136 -8.07 4.49 -21.78
C LEU A 136 -9.05 5.63 -22.14
N ARG A 137 -10.25 5.30 -22.60
CA ARG A 137 -11.29 6.30 -22.91
C ARG A 137 -11.65 7.12 -21.68
N TRP A 138 -11.86 6.48 -20.54
CA TRP A 138 -12.14 7.16 -19.28
C TRP A 138 -10.95 8.04 -18.85
N LEU A 139 -9.73 7.54 -18.96
CA LEU A 139 -8.51 8.29 -18.61
C LEU A 139 -8.36 9.55 -19.48
N VAL A 140 -8.55 9.44 -20.79
CA VAL A 140 -8.51 10.60 -21.71
C VAL A 140 -9.52 11.65 -21.28
N THR A 141 -10.75 11.25 -20.95
CA THR A 141 -11.77 12.18 -20.44
C THR A 141 -11.32 12.92 -19.17
N GLU A 142 -10.69 12.20 -18.22
CA GLU A 142 -10.16 12.81 -16.98
C GLU A 142 -9.00 13.78 -17.26
N LEU A 143 -8.08 13.40 -18.16
CA LEU A 143 -6.90 14.20 -18.53
C LEU A 143 -7.31 15.48 -19.28
N ASP A 144 -8.30 15.40 -20.16
CA ASP A 144 -8.80 16.53 -20.92
C ASP A 144 -9.62 17.49 -20.04
N HIS A 145 -10.33 16.96 -19.04
CA HIS A 145 -11.12 17.74 -18.08
C HIS A 145 -10.24 18.48 -17.06
N ASP A 146 -9.16 17.85 -16.60
CA ASP A 146 -8.25 18.42 -15.59
C ASP A 146 -6.80 18.48 -16.11
N PRO A 147 -6.37 19.63 -16.66
CA PRO A 147 -4.99 19.81 -17.15
C PRO A 147 -3.91 19.65 -16.07
N ARG A 148 -4.25 19.76 -14.78
CA ARG A 148 -3.34 19.59 -13.65
C ARG A 148 -3.21 18.12 -13.22
N PHE A 149 -4.04 17.23 -13.74
CA PHE A 149 -3.95 15.81 -13.41
C PHE A 149 -2.69 15.20 -14.01
N GLY A 150 -1.71 14.84 -13.17
CA GLY A 150 -0.52 14.10 -13.53
C GLY A 150 -0.79 12.60 -13.54
N PHE A 151 -0.56 11.95 -14.66
CA PHE A 151 -0.73 10.51 -14.80
C PHE A 151 0.43 9.90 -15.57
N SER A 152 0.90 8.72 -15.12
CA SER A 152 1.78 7.86 -15.91
C SER A 152 1.47 6.39 -15.67
N CYS A 153 1.75 5.55 -16.68
CA CYS A 153 1.62 4.10 -16.61
C CYS A 153 2.86 3.42 -17.21
N TRP A 154 2.87 2.08 -17.22
CA TRP A 154 3.99 1.29 -17.68
C TRP A 154 3.83 0.81 -19.13
N ALA A 155 4.96 0.59 -19.82
CA ALA A 155 5.05 -0.22 -21.02
C ALA A 155 6.27 -1.16 -20.92
N ASP A 156 6.11 -2.41 -21.36
CA ASP A 156 7.15 -3.45 -21.31
C ASP A 156 7.31 -4.21 -22.63
N SER A 157 6.57 -3.84 -23.67
CA SER A 157 6.60 -4.49 -24.97
C SER A 157 6.19 -3.52 -26.08
N GLU A 158 6.81 -3.65 -27.26
CA GLU A 158 6.43 -2.91 -28.47
C GLU A 158 4.97 -3.18 -28.87
N ALA A 159 4.50 -4.41 -28.68
CA ALA A 159 3.10 -4.77 -28.94
C ALA A 159 2.13 -4.03 -28.02
N GLY A 160 2.45 -3.88 -26.73
CA GLY A 160 1.67 -3.08 -25.79
C GLY A 160 1.63 -1.61 -26.16
N VAL A 161 2.77 -1.05 -26.58
CA VAL A 161 2.87 0.34 -27.06
C VAL A 161 2.02 0.53 -28.32
N ALA A 162 2.07 -0.40 -29.27
CA ALA A 162 1.27 -0.34 -30.51
C ALA A 162 -0.24 -0.34 -30.22
N LEU A 163 -0.72 -1.27 -29.37
CA LEU A 163 -2.13 -1.35 -28.98
C LEU A 163 -2.62 -0.09 -28.26
N MET A 164 -1.79 0.44 -27.37
CA MET A 164 -2.11 1.68 -26.65
C MET A 164 -2.16 2.86 -27.61
N THR A 165 -1.19 2.96 -28.53
CA THR A 165 -1.13 4.01 -29.56
C THR A 165 -2.34 3.98 -30.48
N GLU A 166 -2.72 2.81 -31.00
CA GLU A 166 -3.90 2.61 -31.86
C GLU A 166 -5.16 3.12 -31.16
N THR A 167 -5.42 2.66 -29.94
CA THR A 167 -6.59 3.07 -29.15
C THR A 167 -6.61 4.59 -28.89
N LEU A 168 -5.47 5.17 -28.52
CA LEU A 168 -5.39 6.60 -28.22
C LEU A 168 -5.47 7.50 -29.46
N GLN A 169 -4.99 7.02 -30.63
CA GLN A 169 -5.19 7.75 -31.88
C GLN A 169 -6.67 7.88 -32.26
N GLU A 170 -7.47 6.86 -31.99
CA GLU A 170 -8.94 6.95 -32.18
C GLU A 170 -9.59 7.93 -31.18
N LEU A 171 -9.08 8.02 -29.97
CA LEU A 171 -9.62 8.87 -28.89
C LEU A 171 -9.19 10.33 -29.00
N GLN A 172 -8.07 10.62 -29.66
CA GLN A 172 -7.51 11.96 -29.87
C GLN A 172 -7.34 12.78 -28.58
N PRO A 173 -6.55 12.32 -27.58
CA PRO A 173 -6.34 13.03 -26.35
C PRO A 173 -5.72 14.42 -26.60
N ALA A 174 -6.10 15.42 -25.81
CA ALA A 174 -5.58 16.78 -25.93
C ALA A 174 -4.05 16.88 -25.65
N ARG A 175 -3.49 15.88 -24.98
CA ARG A 175 -2.06 15.76 -24.69
C ARG A 175 -1.61 14.29 -24.69
N PRO A 176 -0.33 14.02 -25.02
CA PRO A 176 0.22 12.66 -24.90
C PRO A 176 0.12 12.12 -23.48
N ILE A 177 0.00 10.79 -23.37
CA ILE A 177 0.03 10.09 -22.08
C ILE A 177 1.46 9.74 -21.71
N ASP A 178 1.87 10.03 -20.48
CA ASP A 178 3.19 9.71 -19.96
C ASP A 178 3.35 8.21 -19.72
N VAL A 179 4.43 7.65 -20.26
CA VAL A 179 4.75 6.23 -20.16
C VAL A 179 6.16 6.04 -19.59
N LEU A 180 6.27 5.16 -18.63
CA LEU A 180 7.54 4.70 -18.06
C LEU A 180 7.83 3.29 -18.62
N VAL A 181 9.03 3.09 -19.14
CA VAL A 181 9.46 1.75 -19.58
C VAL A 181 9.69 0.87 -18.36
N GLU A 182 8.99 -0.25 -18.26
CA GLU A 182 9.17 -1.19 -17.16
C GLU A 182 10.30 -2.17 -17.49
N LEU A 183 11.38 -2.12 -16.70
CA LEU A 183 12.39 -3.16 -16.69
C LEU A 183 11.96 -4.26 -15.73
N GLY A 184 11.87 -5.49 -16.22
CA GLY A 184 11.71 -6.70 -15.43
C GLY A 184 13.02 -7.48 -15.34
N ALA A 185 12.92 -8.76 -15.07
CA ALA A 185 14.04 -9.69 -15.09
C ALA A 185 13.55 -11.12 -15.40
N PRO A 186 14.41 -12.02 -15.86
CA PRO A 186 14.05 -13.43 -16.02
C PRO A 186 13.48 -14.02 -14.72
N GLY A 187 12.35 -14.72 -14.81
CA GLY A 187 11.63 -15.26 -13.65
C GLY A 187 10.79 -14.23 -12.87
N GLY A 188 10.88 -12.95 -13.18
CA GLY A 188 10.08 -11.89 -12.57
C GLY A 188 8.64 -11.84 -13.12
N ARG A 189 7.87 -10.82 -12.69
CA ARG A 189 6.44 -10.66 -13.02
C ARG A 189 6.25 -10.08 -14.42
N THR A 190 6.11 -8.77 -14.55
CA THR A 190 6.02 -7.98 -15.80
C THR A 190 7.38 -7.32 -16.10
N GLY A 191 7.45 -6.52 -17.15
CA GLY A 191 8.64 -5.79 -17.54
C GLY A 191 9.48 -6.46 -18.63
N ALA A 192 10.16 -5.66 -19.43
CA ALA A 192 11.13 -6.11 -20.42
C ALA A 192 12.22 -6.96 -19.75
N ARG A 193 12.58 -8.10 -20.32
CA ARG A 193 13.45 -9.09 -19.66
C ARG A 193 14.96 -8.77 -19.76
N ASP A 194 15.32 -7.83 -20.61
CA ASP A 194 16.68 -7.37 -20.81
C ASP A 194 16.71 -5.90 -21.28
N LEU A 195 17.90 -5.29 -21.25
CA LEU A 195 18.10 -3.89 -21.60
C LEU A 195 17.81 -3.58 -23.07
N GLU A 196 18.08 -4.49 -23.98
CA GLU A 196 17.86 -4.29 -25.42
C GLU A 196 16.37 -4.25 -25.73
N THR A 197 15.60 -5.17 -25.15
CA THR A 197 14.12 -5.18 -25.22
C THR A 197 13.55 -3.89 -24.61
N ALA A 198 14.04 -3.45 -23.44
CA ALA A 198 13.59 -2.22 -22.80
C ALA A 198 13.90 -0.97 -23.65
N LEU A 199 15.06 -0.91 -24.31
CA LEU A 199 15.40 0.16 -25.24
C LEU A 199 14.53 0.15 -26.50
N ALA A 200 14.15 -1.02 -27.01
CA ALA A 200 13.21 -1.12 -28.12
C ALA A 200 11.83 -0.57 -27.75
N VAL A 201 11.34 -0.90 -26.54
CA VAL A 201 10.09 -0.32 -25.99
C VAL A 201 10.22 1.20 -25.85
N ALA A 202 11.33 1.71 -25.32
CA ALA A 202 11.55 3.14 -25.21
C ALA A 202 11.45 3.87 -26.56
N ARG A 203 12.10 3.32 -27.62
CA ARG A 203 12.00 3.86 -28.97
C ARG A 203 10.57 3.82 -29.52
N ALA A 204 9.82 2.74 -29.26
CA ALA A 204 8.44 2.63 -29.69
C ALA A 204 7.54 3.67 -29.01
N VAL A 205 7.76 3.95 -27.72
CA VAL A 205 7.04 5.02 -27.00
C VAL A 205 7.39 6.39 -27.57
N ASP A 206 8.70 6.68 -27.80
CA ASP A 206 9.20 7.94 -28.32
C ASP A 206 8.67 8.24 -29.74
N GLN A 207 8.46 7.20 -30.55
CA GLN A 207 7.89 7.32 -31.90
C GLN A 207 6.37 7.47 -31.92
N SER A 208 5.67 7.25 -30.82
CA SER A 208 4.22 7.37 -30.76
C SER A 208 3.77 8.82 -30.69
N PRO A 209 2.83 9.27 -31.56
CA PRO A 209 2.34 10.66 -31.52
C PRO A 209 1.41 10.96 -30.35
N VAL A 210 0.99 9.96 -29.58
CA VAL A 210 0.00 10.06 -28.48
C VAL A 210 0.55 9.60 -27.14
N LEU A 211 1.80 9.11 -27.09
CA LEU A 211 2.52 8.76 -25.89
C LEU A 211 3.72 9.70 -25.71
N ARG A 212 4.15 9.86 -24.47
CA ARG A 212 5.38 10.57 -24.13
C ARG A 212 6.23 9.68 -23.23
N LEU A 213 7.48 9.46 -23.65
CA LEU A 213 8.45 8.76 -22.80
C LEU A 213 8.75 9.66 -21.59
N ALA A 214 8.44 9.19 -20.37
CA ALA A 214 8.56 9.99 -19.15
C ALA A 214 9.58 9.41 -18.14
N GLY A 215 10.18 8.26 -18.45
CA GLY A 215 11.19 7.66 -17.60
C GLY A 215 11.17 6.14 -17.56
N VAL A 216 11.61 5.58 -16.44
CA VAL A 216 11.82 4.14 -16.26
C VAL A 216 11.19 3.67 -14.94
N SER A 217 10.63 2.49 -14.97
CA SER A 217 10.06 1.81 -13.79
C SER A 217 10.60 0.40 -13.62
N GLY A 218 10.50 -0.12 -12.41
CA GLY A 218 10.82 -1.50 -12.10
C GLY A 218 10.26 -1.95 -10.75
N TYR A 219 10.36 -3.24 -10.45
CA TYR A 219 9.95 -3.80 -9.18
C TYR A 219 10.87 -4.94 -8.73
N GLU A 220 11.78 -4.63 -7.84
CA GLU A 220 12.77 -5.54 -7.28
C GLU A 220 12.17 -6.62 -6.37
N GLY A 221 11.07 -6.31 -5.70
CA GLY A 221 10.39 -7.24 -4.79
C GLY A 221 9.76 -8.47 -5.45
N ALA A 222 9.76 -8.55 -6.81
CA ALA A 222 9.40 -9.76 -7.53
C ALA A 222 10.55 -10.77 -7.64
N LEU A 223 11.77 -10.39 -7.27
CA LEU A 223 13.00 -11.17 -7.50
C LEU A 223 13.57 -11.78 -6.21
N ALA A 224 13.18 -11.24 -5.06
CA ALA A 224 13.70 -11.65 -3.76
C ALA A 224 12.61 -11.50 -2.67
N HIS A 225 12.60 -12.39 -1.69
CA HIS A 225 11.52 -12.52 -0.71
C HIS A 225 12.00 -12.58 0.75
N ASP A 226 13.29 -12.32 1.00
CA ASP A 226 13.87 -12.30 2.34
C ASP A 226 15.00 -11.26 2.45
N ALA A 227 15.53 -11.06 3.66
CA ALA A 227 16.59 -10.08 3.93
C ALA A 227 18.00 -10.69 3.86
N SER A 228 18.20 -11.88 3.25
CA SER A 228 19.51 -12.51 3.11
C SER A 228 20.46 -11.72 2.20
N GLU A 229 21.76 -11.86 2.39
CA GLU A 229 22.78 -11.23 1.54
C GLU A 229 22.63 -11.64 0.06
N SER A 230 22.22 -12.89 -0.21
CA SER A 230 21.94 -13.34 -1.57
C SER A 230 20.77 -12.59 -2.22
N SER A 231 19.67 -12.40 -1.48
CA SER A 231 18.52 -11.63 -1.93
C SER A 231 18.87 -10.16 -2.17
N GLN A 232 19.62 -9.54 -1.24
CA GLN A 232 20.11 -8.17 -1.40
C GLN A 232 21.02 -8.03 -2.63
N SER A 233 21.91 -9.00 -2.88
CA SER A 233 22.77 -8.99 -4.06
C SER A 233 22.01 -9.14 -5.39
N ILE A 234 20.88 -9.86 -5.40
CA ILE A 234 19.99 -9.94 -6.57
C ILE A 234 19.35 -8.57 -6.82
N VAL A 235 18.86 -7.93 -5.79
CA VAL A 235 18.24 -6.60 -5.85
C VAL A 235 19.26 -5.56 -6.35
N ASP A 236 20.49 -5.54 -5.83
CA ASP A 236 21.52 -4.59 -6.24
C ASP A 236 21.88 -4.73 -7.74
N ARG A 237 22.01 -5.96 -8.24
CA ARG A 237 22.24 -6.20 -9.68
C ARG A 237 21.07 -5.66 -10.51
N TYR A 238 19.85 -5.98 -10.13
CA TYR A 238 18.67 -5.48 -10.83
C TYR A 238 18.59 -3.96 -10.85
N LEU A 239 18.88 -3.29 -9.73
CA LEU A 239 18.89 -1.83 -9.65
C LEU A 239 20.02 -1.21 -10.48
N THR A 240 21.15 -1.90 -10.60
CA THR A 240 22.25 -1.52 -11.50
C THR A 240 21.80 -1.57 -12.97
N ASP A 241 21.05 -2.61 -13.36
CA ASP A 241 20.48 -2.73 -14.70
C ASP A 241 19.43 -1.64 -14.95
N LEU A 242 18.56 -1.35 -13.97
CA LEU A 242 17.59 -0.25 -14.06
C LEU A 242 18.30 1.10 -14.28
N ARG A 243 19.36 1.36 -13.54
CA ARG A 243 20.19 2.56 -13.73
C ARG A 243 20.85 2.58 -15.11
N SER A 244 21.38 1.46 -15.56
CA SER A 244 22.02 1.33 -16.88
C SER A 244 21.05 1.62 -18.01
N LEU A 245 19.77 1.23 -17.88
CA LEU A 245 18.74 1.56 -18.86
C LEU A 245 18.57 3.08 -19.00
N VAL A 246 18.43 3.80 -17.89
CA VAL A 246 18.28 5.27 -17.91
C VAL A 246 19.50 5.94 -18.55
N LEU A 247 20.72 5.49 -18.20
CA LEU A 247 21.96 6.06 -18.79
C LEU A 247 22.03 5.83 -20.30
N ARG A 248 21.67 4.63 -20.78
CA ARG A 248 21.63 4.33 -22.22
C ARG A 248 20.55 5.15 -22.95
N MET A 249 19.40 5.39 -22.33
CA MET A 249 18.37 6.25 -22.90
C MET A 249 18.84 7.70 -22.98
N ALA A 250 19.55 8.21 -21.96
CA ALA A 250 20.16 9.53 -21.97
C ALA A 250 21.26 9.64 -23.04
N ASP A 251 22.17 8.68 -23.14
CA ASP A 251 23.21 8.64 -24.17
C ASP A 251 22.65 8.61 -25.60
N ALA A 252 21.44 8.03 -25.77
CA ALA A 252 20.72 8.01 -27.04
C ALA A 252 19.89 9.28 -27.31
N GLY A 253 19.93 10.29 -26.43
CA GLY A 253 19.18 11.56 -26.54
C GLY A 253 17.68 11.44 -26.33
N MET A 254 17.16 10.28 -25.87
CA MET A 254 15.71 10.05 -25.71
C MET A 254 15.09 10.86 -24.56
N LEU A 255 15.91 11.40 -23.67
CA LEU A 255 15.48 12.09 -22.46
C LEU A 255 15.79 13.59 -22.46
N ASP A 256 16.38 14.11 -23.54
CA ASP A 256 16.95 15.47 -23.59
C ASP A 256 15.87 16.59 -23.50
N GLU A 257 14.67 16.32 -24.01
CA GLU A 257 13.58 17.30 -24.02
C GLU A 257 12.71 17.25 -22.74
N LEU A 258 13.05 16.41 -21.78
CA LEU A 258 12.26 16.24 -20.55
C LEU A 258 12.76 17.15 -19.43
N ASP A 259 11.84 17.97 -18.87
CA ASP A 259 12.10 18.75 -17.65
C ASP A 259 12.23 17.87 -16.41
N GLU A 260 11.64 16.66 -16.43
CA GLU A 260 11.64 15.69 -15.35
C GLU A 260 11.63 14.26 -15.93
N VAL A 261 12.59 13.44 -15.52
CA VAL A 261 12.65 12.01 -15.82
C VAL A 261 12.27 11.23 -14.56
N VAL A 262 11.14 10.54 -14.55
CA VAL A 262 10.73 9.74 -13.40
C VAL A 262 11.44 8.39 -13.42
N VAL A 263 12.23 8.10 -12.40
CA VAL A 263 12.81 6.77 -12.20
C VAL A 263 12.23 6.17 -10.93
N THR A 264 11.50 5.08 -11.07
CA THR A 264 10.73 4.54 -9.95
C THR A 264 10.91 3.04 -9.76
N ALA A 265 11.22 2.67 -8.52
CA ALA A 265 11.26 1.31 -8.00
C ALA A 265 10.91 1.35 -6.50
N GLY A 266 11.07 0.26 -5.78
CA GLY A 266 10.93 0.24 -4.33
C GLY A 266 9.54 -0.14 -3.86
N GLY A 267 9.42 -1.39 -3.45
CA GLY A 267 8.36 -1.85 -2.57
C GLY A 267 8.71 -1.58 -1.10
N SER A 268 8.04 -2.27 -0.17
CA SER A 268 8.27 -2.08 1.27
C SER A 268 9.47 -2.87 1.81
N ALA A 269 10.09 -3.74 1.00
CA ALA A 269 11.13 -4.68 1.44
C ALA A 269 12.57 -4.17 1.24
N TYR A 270 12.84 -3.37 0.19
CA TYR A 270 14.20 -3.00 -0.24
C TYR A 270 14.32 -1.52 -0.60
N PHE A 271 13.48 -0.64 -0.05
CA PHE A 271 13.48 0.79 -0.39
C PHE A 271 14.81 1.49 -0.05
N ASP A 272 15.60 0.96 0.87
CA ASP A 272 16.95 1.43 1.22
C ASP A 272 17.94 1.26 0.05
N GLN A 273 18.00 0.05 -0.54
CA GLN A 273 18.85 -0.23 -1.71
C GLN A 273 18.40 0.58 -2.93
N VAL A 274 17.06 0.69 -3.10
CA VAL A 274 16.49 1.52 -4.18
C VAL A 274 16.90 2.98 -4.01
N ALA A 275 16.76 3.55 -2.81
CA ALA A 275 17.15 4.93 -2.55
C ALA A 275 18.65 5.13 -2.75
N ALA A 276 19.48 4.23 -2.24
CA ALA A 276 20.94 4.30 -2.42
C ALA A 276 21.37 4.30 -3.91
N THR A 277 20.63 3.58 -4.76
CA THR A 277 20.91 3.52 -6.20
C THR A 277 20.33 4.71 -6.95
N LEU A 278 19.07 5.08 -6.69
CA LEU A 278 18.36 6.10 -7.46
C LEU A 278 18.74 7.54 -7.05
N ALA A 279 19.21 7.75 -5.83
CA ALA A 279 19.69 9.08 -5.38
C ALA A 279 21.09 9.44 -5.88
N GLN A 280 21.80 8.52 -6.56
CA GLN A 280 23.11 8.84 -7.16
C GLN A 280 22.94 9.86 -8.30
N PRO A 281 23.99 10.67 -8.61
CA PRO A 281 23.95 11.67 -9.67
C PRO A 281 23.57 11.09 -11.03
N TRP A 282 22.79 11.86 -11.80
CA TRP A 282 22.32 11.51 -13.14
C TRP A 282 22.74 12.59 -14.16
N PRO A 283 22.94 12.23 -15.44
CA PRO A 283 23.23 13.21 -16.49
C PRO A 283 22.00 14.02 -16.94
N VAL A 284 20.79 13.58 -16.55
CA VAL A 284 19.49 14.19 -16.87
C VAL A 284 18.71 14.49 -15.58
N PRO A 285 17.68 15.35 -15.60
CA PRO A 285 16.94 15.75 -14.40
C PRO A 285 16.03 14.63 -13.86
N VAL A 286 16.60 13.65 -13.17
CA VAL A 286 15.87 12.51 -12.61
C VAL A 286 15.17 12.87 -11.30
N THR A 287 13.90 12.50 -11.19
CA THR A 287 13.13 12.43 -9.94
C THR A 287 13.04 10.97 -9.50
N PRO A 288 13.80 10.56 -8.46
CA PRO A 288 13.72 9.20 -7.91
C PRO A 288 12.47 9.04 -7.05
N VAL A 289 11.65 8.01 -7.34
CA VAL A 289 10.36 7.80 -6.67
C VAL A 289 10.25 6.39 -6.10
N LEU A 290 10.02 6.29 -4.80
CA LEU A 290 9.66 5.05 -4.10
C LEU A 290 8.14 4.83 -4.14
N ARG A 291 7.70 3.56 -4.04
CA ARG A 291 6.28 3.19 -4.06
C ARG A 291 5.82 2.37 -2.86
N SER A 292 6.60 2.35 -1.78
CA SER A 292 6.25 1.62 -0.55
C SER A 292 4.86 2.00 -0.05
N GLY A 293 3.94 1.05 0.08
CA GLY A 293 2.56 1.29 0.53
C GLY A 293 2.27 0.75 1.91
N ALA A 294 2.80 -0.43 2.24
CA ALA A 294 2.53 -1.10 3.51
C ALA A 294 3.14 -0.39 4.74
N TYR A 295 4.09 0.54 4.54
CA TYR A 295 4.75 1.26 5.63
C TYR A 295 3.78 1.96 6.57
N ILE A 296 2.64 2.47 6.04
CA ILE A 296 1.68 3.27 6.83
C ILE A 296 1.12 2.49 8.02
N THR A 297 0.85 1.21 7.83
CA THR A 297 0.39 0.32 8.90
C THR A 297 1.49 -0.60 9.41
N HIS A 298 2.50 -0.86 8.58
CA HIS A 298 3.45 -1.92 8.82
C HIS A 298 2.73 -3.24 9.12
N ASP A 299 3.41 -4.25 9.65
CA ASP A 299 2.78 -5.49 10.13
C ASP A 299 3.61 -6.20 11.20
N ASP A 300 3.02 -7.22 11.80
CA ASP A 300 3.66 -8.08 12.80
C ASP A 300 4.21 -9.38 12.22
N GLY A 301 4.26 -9.50 10.89
CA GLY A 301 4.68 -10.72 10.20
C GLY A 301 5.74 -10.46 9.13
N PHE A 302 5.35 -10.51 7.87
CA PHE A 302 6.24 -10.46 6.72
C PHE A 302 7.11 -9.20 6.69
N TYR A 303 6.50 -8.01 6.76
CA TYR A 303 7.26 -6.76 6.68
C TYR A 303 8.11 -6.50 7.93
N ARG A 304 7.71 -6.96 9.12
CA ARG A 304 8.56 -6.92 10.32
C ARG A 304 9.88 -7.67 10.09
N GLY A 305 9.83 -8.79 9.35
CA GLY A 305 11.00 -9.63 9.06
C GLY A 305 11.91 -9.09 7.94
N ILE A 306 11.39 -8.27 7.02
CA ILE A 306 12.11 -7.86 5.81
C ILE A 306 12.31 -6.35 5.68
N SER A 307 11.63 -5.54 6.48
CA SER A 307 11.71 -4.08 6.40
C SER A 307 13.15 -3.59 6.56
N PRO A 308 13.61 -2.63 5.72
CA PRO A 308 14.92 -2.00 5.88
C PRO A 308 15.18 -1.46 7.29
N PHE A 309 14.18 -0.87 7.94
CA PHE A 309 14.35 -0.31 9.29
C PHE A 309 14.49 -1.37 10.39
N SER A 310 14.29 -2.66 10.08
CA SER A 310 14.64 -3.75 10.99
C SER A 310 16.12 -4.16 10.89
N ARG A 311 16.86 -3.68 9.86
CA ARG A 311 18.26 -4.06 9.58
C ARG A 311 19.23 -2.88 9.51
N ILE A 312 18.74 -1.63 9.47
CA ILE A 312 19.58 -0.43 9.46
C ILE A 312 19.74 0.06 10.89
N GLU A 313 20.98 0.15 11.37
CA GLU A 313 21.29 0.69 12.70
C GLU A 313 20.98 2.18 12.81
N GLY A 314 20.52 2.61 13.99
CA GLY A 314 20.26 4.02 14.30
C GLY A 314 18.97 4.59 13.71
N VAL A 315 18.16 3.79 13.02
CA VAL A 315 16.84 4.19 12.52
C VAL A 315 15.76 3.60 13.43
N GLU A 316 14.80 4.42 13.85
CA GLU A 316 13.65 3.92 14.60
C GLU A 316 12.75 3.07 13.69
N PRO A 317 12.44 1.80 14.04
CA PRO A 317 11.65 0.92 13.18
C PRO A 317 10.21 1.40 13.04
N PHE A 318 9.54 0.99 11.97
CA PHE A 318 8.09 1.13 11.86
C PHE A 318 7.39 0.35 12.97
N ARG A 319 6.20 0.83 13.33
CA ARG A 319 5.32 0.21 14.33
C ARG A 319 4.13 -0.43 13.65
N SER A 320 3.78 -1.64 14.04
CA SER A 320 2.54 -2.24 13.57
C SER A 320 1.34 -1.45 14.10
N ALA A 321 0.61 -0.84 13.17
CA ALA A 321 -0.61 -0.10 13.49
C ALA A 321 -1.86 -0.97 13.40
N LEU A 322 -1.77 -2.16 12.80
CA LEU A 322 -2.89 -3.02 12.49
C LEU A 322 -3.00 -4.15 13.54
N ARG A 323 -4.13 -4.23 14.25
CA ARG A 323 -4.41 -5.28 15.22
C ARG A 323 -5.79 -5.86 15.07
N ALA A 324 -5.90 -7.18 15.22
CA ALA A 324 -7.20 -7.83 15.37
C ALA A 324 -7.48 -8.21 16.82
N TRP A 325 -8.77 -8.18 17.19
CA TRP A 325 -9.26 -8.70 18.45
C TRP A 325 -10.32 -9.76 18.19
N ALA A 326 -10.12 -10.94 18.79
CA ALA A 326 -11.02 -12.07 18.62
C ALA A 326 -11.36 -12.73 19.96
N GLN A 327 -12.62 -13.12 20.13
CA GLN A 327 -13.06 -13.73 21.38
C GLN A 327 -12.77 -15.24 21.36
N VAL A 328 -12.37 -15.77 22.50
CA VAL A 328 -12.30 -17.22 22.76
C VAL A 328 -13.71 -17.74 22.97
N THR A 329 -14.21 -18.52 22.02
CA THR A 329 -15.57 -19.09 22.09
C THR A 329 -15.60 -20.52 22.53
N SER A 330 -14.49 -21.26 22.36
CA SER A 330 -14.40 -22.66 22.75
C SER A 330 -13.00 -23.00 23.22
N ARG A 331 -12.92 -23.91 24.19
CA ARG A 331 -11.67 -24.52 24.64
C ARG A 331 -11.87 -26.05 24.76
N PRO A 332 -11.88 -26.75 23.61
CA PRO A 332 -12.21 -28.19 23.58
C PRO A 332 -11.13 -29.06 24.20
N GLN A 333 -9.88 -28.56 24.31
CA GLN A 333 -8.75 -29.26 24.92
C GLN A 333 -7.96 -28.29 25.82
N ARG A 334 -7.13 -28.85 26.70
CA ARG A 334 -6.33 -28.06 27.63
C ARG A 334 -5.38 -27.08 26.90
N ASP A 335 -4.84 -27.52 25.77
CA ASP A 335 -3.83 -26.85 24.96
C ASP A 335 -4.40 -26.24 23.66
N LEU A 336 -5.74 -26.23 23.48
CA LEU A 336 -6.40 -25.68 22.29
C LEU A 336 -7.58 -24.78 22.65
N ALA A 337 -7.58 -23.58 22.11
CA ALA A 337 -8.71 -22.67 22.10
C ALA A 337 -9.12 -22.30 20.68
N LEU A 338 -10.39 -21.98 20.46
CA LEU A 338 -10.94 -21.48 19.18
C LEU A 338 -11.33 -20.03 19.34
N LEU A 339 -10.89 -19.21 18.35
CA LEU A 339 -11.20 -17.78 18.28
C LEU A 339 -12.24 -17.50 17.20
N THR A 340 -13.00 -16.43 17.37
CA THR A 340 -14.05 -15.96 16.43
C THR A 340 -13.52 -15.33 15.15
N ILE A 341 -12.23 -15.38 14.85
CA ILE A 341 -11.61 -14.80 13.67
C ILE A 341 -11.16 -15.89 12.69
N GLY A 342 -11.30 -15.63 11.41
CA GLY A 342 -10.84 -16.57 10.37
C GLY A 342 -10.38 -15.87 9.09
N LYS A 343 -10.32 -16.64 7.99
CA LYS A 343 -9.88 -16.16 6.66
C LYS A 343 -10.74 -15.02 6.11
N ARG A 344 -11.98 -14.87 6.60
CA ARG A 344 -12.89 -13.78 6.20
C ARG A 344 -12.60 -12.47 6.91
N ASP A 345 -11.69 -12.46 7.92
CA ASP A 345 -11.46 -11.31 8.79
C ASP A 345 -10.00 -10.91 8.85
N ALA A 346 -9.07 -11.85 8.69
CA ALA A 346 -7.63 -11.65 8.75
C ALA A 346 -6.91 -12.20 7.51
N SER A 347 -5.75 -11.62 7.19
CA SER A 347 -4.81 -12.15 6.21
C SER A 347 -4.22 -13.49 6.65
N PHE A 348 -3.80 -14.29 5.69
CA PHE A 348 -3.19 -15.61 5.93
C PHE A 348 -2.21 -16.03 4.83
N ASP A 349 -2.02 -15.21 3.83
CA ASP A 349 -1.21 -15.45 2.63
C ASP A 349 0.30 -15.27 2.89
N GLU A 350 0.68 -14.35 3.78
CA GLU A 350 2.06 -14.07 4.18
C GLU A 350 2.31 -14.35 5.67
N GLY A 351 1.63 -15.35 6.21
CA GLY A 351 1.72 -15.77 7.61
C GLY A 351 0.40 -15.71 8.37
N LEU A 352 0.30 -16.52 9.41
CA LEU A 352 -0.90 -16.56 10.27
C LEU A 352 -0.84 -15.45 11.33
N PRO A 353 -2.02 -15.00 11.84
CA PRO A 353 -2.08 -14.04 12.95
C PRO A 353 -1.26 -14.47 14.17
N GLU A 354 -0.53 -13.53 14.77
CA GLU A 354 0.34 -13.75 15.93
C GLU A 354 -0.36 -13.34 17.22
N PRO A 355 -0.63 -14.25 18.17
CA PRO A 355 -1.18 -13.91 19.48
C PRO A 355 -0.19 -13.08 20.28
N GLN A 356 -0.60 -11.88 20.70
CA GLN A 356 0.27 -10.94 21.42
C GLN A 356 -0.28 -10.56 22.79
N LEU A 357 -1.60 -10.42 22.90
CA LEU A 357 -2.28 -9.93 24.09
C LEU A 357 -3.46 -10.82 24.46
N VAL A 358 -3.78 -10.86 25.73
CA VAL A 358 -5.06 -11.39 26.22
C VAL A 358 -5.76 -10.31 27.06
N ARG A 359 -7.03 -10.03 26.76
CA ARG A 359 -7.89 -9.22 27.60
C ARG A 359 -8.85 -10.15 28.35
N ARG A 360 -8.78 -10.10 29.66
CA ARG A 360 -9.61 -10.90 30.57
C ARG A 360 -11.02 -10.32 30.67
N ARG A 361 -11.96 -11.13 31.15
CA ARG A 361 -13.35 -10.71 31.38
C ARG A 361 -13.49 -9.56 32.39
N ASP A 362 -12.53 -9.40 33.32
CA ASP A 362 -12.45 -8.29 34.26
C ASP A 362 -11.86 -6.99 33.66
N GLY A 363 -11.47 -7.03 32.37
CA GLY A 363 -10.92 -5.91 31.64
C GLY A 363 -9.40 -5.83 31.63
N ALA A 364 -8.69 -6.63 32.44
CA ALA A 364 -7.22 -6.62 32.47
C ALA A 364 -6.65 -7.10 31.13
N ILE A 365 -5.69 -6.33 30.59
CA ILE A 365 -4.93 -6.67 29.37
C ILE A 365 -3.52 -7.05 29.77
N ALA A 366 -3.02 -8.17 29.28
CA ALA A 366 -1.67 -8.67 29.54
C ALA A 366 -1.06 -9.29 28.27
N PRO A 367 0.28 -9.37 28.18
CA PRO A 367 0.94 -10.14 27.12
C PRO A 367 0.51 -11.62 27.14
N LEU A 368 0.32 -12.18 25.96
CA LEU A 368 0.03 -13.60 25.78
C LEU A 368 1.25 -14.30 25.16
N SER A 369 2.06 -14.91 26.03
CA SER A 369 3.19 -15.74 25.63
C SER A 369 2.79 -17.21 25.50
N GLN A 370 3.63 -18.01 24.83
CA GLN A 370 3.45 -19.45 24.63
C GLN A 370 2.10 -19.81 23.98
N ALA A 371 1.65 -18.98 23.05
CA ALA A 371 0.46 -19.22 22.25
C ALA A 371 0.79 -19.02 20.77
N LYS A 372 0.15 -19.80 19.89
CA LYS A 372 0.36 -19.71 18.44
C LYS A 372 -0.92 -20.05 17.71
N VAL A 373 -1.27 -19.23 16.71
CA VAL A 373 -2.30 -19.64 15.73
C VAL A 373 -1.68 -20.66 14.78
N THR A 374 -2.27 -21.84 14.69
CA THR A 374 -1.74 -22.96 13.89
C THR A 374 -2.52 -23.18 12.59
N ALA A 375 -3.77 -22.73 12.53
CA ALA A 375 -4.62 -22.83 11.36
C ALA A 375 -5.74 -21.80 11.40
N LEU A 376 -6.28 -21.47 10.21
CA LEU A 376 -7.51 -20.69 10.04
C LEU A 376 -8.50 -21.49 9.18
N ASN A 377 -9.74 -21.56 9.65
CA ASN A 377 -10.94 -21.79 8.83
C ASN A 377 -11.55 -20.45 8.42
N ASP A 378 -12.68 -20.47 7.73
CA ASP A 378 -13.35 -19.24 7.29
C ASP A 378 -13.67 -18.27 8.45
N GLN A 379 -14.14 -18.83 9.60
CA GLN A 379 -14.61 -18.06 10.76
C GLN A 379 -14.04 -18.54 12.09
N HIS A 380 -12.96 -19.34 12.07
CA HIS A 380 -12.28 -19.82 13.28
C HIS A 380 -10.77 -19.77 13.14
N ALA A 381 -10.06 -19.37 14.20
CA ALA A 381 -8.64 -19.56 14.35
C ALA A 381 -8.37 -20.63 15.44
N PHE A 382 -7.43 -21.52 15.17
CA PHE A 382 -6.96 -22.54 16.10
C PHE A 382 -5.79 -21.98 16.89
N LEU A 383 -6.03 -21.68 18.16
CA LEU A 383 -5.03 -21.14 19.07
C LEU A 383 -4.44 -22.27 19.91
N GLN A 384 -3.24 -22.74 19.55
CA GLN A 384 -2.46 -23.67 20.35
C GLN A 384 -1.87 -22.94 21.56
N LEU A 385 -2.02 -23.53 22.75
CA LEU A 385 -1.59 -22.97 24.02
C LEU A 385 -0.47 -23.80 24.65
N GLY A 386 0.58 -23.16 25.12
CA GLY A 386 1.59 -23.77 25.95
C GLY A 386 1.09 -24.01 27.39
N ALA A 387 1.90 -24.72 28.19
CA ALA A 387 1.51 -25.15 29.53
C ALA A 387 1.14 -24.03 30.50
N GLU A 388 1.75 -22.85 30.34
CA GLU A 388 1.55 -21.67 31.19
C GLU A 388 0.55 -20.65 30.60
N ALA A 389 0.12 -20.84 29.36
CA ALA A 389 -0.82 -19.94 28.71
C ALA A 389 -2.22 -20.06 29.34
N THR A 390 -2.65 -19.03 30.04
CA THR A 390 -3.94 -19.00 30.73
C THR A 390 -4.97 -18.22 29.93
N VAL A 391 -5.64 -18.86 28.99
CA VAL A 391 -6.73 -18.30 28.20
C VAL A 391 -8.03 -19.01 28.57
N ARG A 392 -9.14 -18.29 28.72
CA ARG A 392 -10.46 -18.82 29.11
C ARG A 392 -11.50 -18.47 28.06
N VAL A 393 -12.56 -19.25 27.98
CA VAL A 393 -13.74 -18.92 27.17
C VAL A 393 -14.31 -17.57 27.66
N GLY A 394 -14.57 -16.66 26.73
CA GLY A 394 -15.00 -15.29 26.97
C GLY A 394 -13.88 -14.26 27.07
N ASP A 395 -12.60 -14.67 27.16
CA ASP A 395 -11.47 -13.76 27.01
C ASP A 395 -11.34 -13.28 25.54
N TRP A 396 -10.70 -12.14 25.34
CA TRP A 396 -10.32 -11.65 24.01
C TRP A 396 -8.81 -11.80 23.79
N VAL A 397 -8.44 -12.19 22.58
CA VAL A 397 -7.05 -12.30 22.17
C VAL A 397 -6.75 -11.20 21.16
N GLY A 398 -5.74 -10.39 21.46
CA GLY A 398 -5.17 -9.41 20.54
C GLY A 398 -4.13 -10.08 19.65
N LEU A 399 -4.32 -9.95 18.34
CA LEU A 399 -3.54 -10.61 17.30
C LEU A 399 -2.83 -9.58 16.46
N GLY A 400 -1.50 -9.70 16.34
CA GLY A 400 -0.73 -9.08 15.28
C GLY A 400 -1.05 -9.73 13.94
N LEU A 401 -1.13 -8.94 12.88
CA LEU A 401 -1.46 -9.41 11.55
C LEU A 401 -0.27 -9.26 10.60
N SER A 402 -0.18 -10.13 9.61
CA SER A 402 0.75 -10.04 8.49
C SER A 402 0.02 -9.49 7.26
N HIS A 403 0.75 -8.95 6.27
CA HIS A 403 0.26 -8.50 4.97
C HIS A 403 -1.00 -7.62 5.02
N PRO A 404 -0.88 -6.33 5.35
CA PRO A 404 -2.02 -5.42 5.53
C PRO A 404 -2.96 -5.35 4.31
N CYS A 405 -2.43 -5.47 3.10
CA CYS A 405 -3.20 -5.37 1.85
C CYS A 405 -4.40 -6.33 1.82
N THR A 406 -4.21 -7.56 2.31
CA THR A 406 -5.23 -8.61 2.37
C THR A 406 -6.00 -8.66 3.70
N VAL A 407 -5.83 -7.62 4.53
CA VAL A 407 -6.71 -7.33 5.67
C VAL A 407 -7.70 -6.22 5.31
N PHE A 408 -7.22 -5.11 4.74
CA PHE A 408 -8.06 -3.96 4.41
C PHE A 408 -9.21 -4.32 3.45
N ASP A 409 -8.98 -5.22 2.50
CA ASP A 409 -9.99 -5.69 1.54
C ASP A 409 -11.17 -6.45 2.19
N LYS A 410 -11.03 -6.87 3.44
CA LYS A 410 -12.06 -7.59 4.21
C LYS A 410 -12.93 -6.69 5.08
N TRP A 411 -12.55 -5.42 5.23
CA TRP A 411 -13.17 -4.47 6.15
C TRP A 411 -13.58 -3.18 5.44
N GLN A 412 -14.86 -2.87 5.42
CA GLN A 412 -15.37 -1.65 4.81
C GLN A 412 -15.21 -0.42 5.70
N LEU A 413 -15.13 -0.60 7.01
CA LEU A 413 -14.94 0.45 8.00
C LEU A 413 -14.08 -0.07 9.14
N ILE A 414 -12.98 0.61 9.45
CA ILE A 414 -11.99 0.18 10.45
C ILE A 414 -11.84 1.27 11.51
N PRO A 415 -12.10 0.99 12.79
CA PRO A 415 -11.86 1.94 13.88
C PRO A 415 -10.36 2.28 14.03
N VAL A 416 -10.07 3.55 14.20
CA VAL A 416 -8.76 4.05 14.68
C VAL A 416 -8.86 4.26 16.18
N VAL A 417 -7.87 3.76 16.92
CA VAL A 417 -7.93 3.78 18.38
C VAL A 417 -6.70 4.44 19.02
N GLU A 418 -6.94 5.07 20.17
CA GLU A 418 -5.94 5.40 21.19
C GLU A 418 -6.18 4.49 22.40
N GLY A 419 -5.33 3.50 22.59
CA GLY A 419 -5.58 2.43 23.54
C GLY A 419 -6.80 1.59 23.13
N THR A 420 -7.92 1.69 23.84
CA THR A 420 -9.20 1.04 23.51
C THR A 420 -10.26 2.03 23.04
N THR A 421 -9.98 3.33 23.07
CA THR A 421 -10.92 4.39 22.70
C THR A 421 -10.88 4.65 21.20
N VAL A 422 -12.01 4.57 20.52
CA VAL A 422 -12.17 4.91 19.10
C VAL A 422 -12.08 6.44 18.93
N VAL A 423 -11.17 6.90 18.09
CA VAL A 423 -10.93 8.33 17.80
C VAL A 423 -11.27 8.72 16.37
N ASP A 424 -11.35 7.75 15.47
CA ASP A 424 -11.72 7.93 14.06
C ASP A 424 -12.20 6.60 13.48
N LEU A 425 -12.76 6.63 12.27
CA LEU A 425 -13.13 5.43 11.50
C LEU A 425 -12.70 5.60 10.05
N ILE A 426 -11.91 4.66 9.57
CA ILE A 426 -11.37 4.67 8.21
C ILE A 426 -12.29 3.87 7.29
N ARG A 427 -12.75 4.49 6.20
CA ARG A 427 -13.58 3.90 5.15
C ARG A 427 -12.69 3.38 4.01
N THR A 428 -12.88 2.14 3.61
CA THR A 428 -12.16 1.50 2.50
C THR A 428 -13.05 1.37 1.25
N TYR A 429 -12.46 1.38 0.06
CA TYR A 429 -13.16 1.40 -1.23
C TYR A 429 -12.65 0.29 -2.17
N PHE A 430 -12.66 -0.96 -1.69
CA PHE A 430 -12.32 -2.15 -2.49
C PHE A 430 -13.45 -2.58 -3.42
#